data_2e6ec41e03342bfaa933a5c638d331fd
#
_entry.id   2e6ec41e03342bfaa933a5c638d331fd
#
_cell.length_a   1.000
_cell.length_b   1.000
_cell.length_c   1.000
_cell.angle_alpha   90.00
_cell.angle_beta   90.00
_cell.angle_gamma   90.00
#
_symmetry.space_group_name_H-M   'P 1'
#
loop_
_entity.id
_entity.type
_entity.pdbx_description
1 polymer ?
#
loop_
_entity_poly.entity_id
_entity_poly.type
_entity_poly.pdbx_seq_one_letter_code
_entity_poly.pdbx_strand_id
1 'polypeptide(L)'
;MLKTAWKFAKLPPGDLRLGIYSHGSALGRRLAPDRDVLTKYKNGELDWSAFSQLYLEKIQKMWDAKDEAIMTVAKFVRDDKRILWLVCWEQQTNPLCHRHLLLKFLEEKFPSPDKT
;
A
#
# COMPACT_ATOMS: atom_id res chain seq x y z
N MET A 1 -4.09 -12.90 2.79
CA MET A 1 -3.08 -12.59 1.77
C MET A 1 -3.27 -11.18 1.24
N LEU A 2 -2.19 -10.44 1.08
CA LEU A 2 -2.22 -9.13 0.46
C LEU A 2 -1.90 -9.22 -1.02
N LYS A 3 -2.65 -8.51 -1.84
CA LYS A 3 -2.40 -8.35 -3.27
C LYS A 3 -2.58 -6.90 -3.65
N THR A 4 -2.18 -6.53 -4.84
CA THR A 4 -2.33 -5.17 -5.35
C THR A 4 -3.15 -5.16 -6.63
N ALA A 5 -3.91 -4.09 -6.84
CA ALA A 5 -4.71 -3.94 -8.04
C ALA A 5 -4.94 -2.48 -8.38
N TRP A 6 -5.32 -2.24 -9.63
CA TRP A 6 -5.80 -0.95 -10.09
C TRP A 6 -7.25 -0.74 -9.66
N LYS A 7 -7.65 0.52 -9.47
CA LYS A 7 -9.00 0.90 -9.02
C LYS A 7 -10.12 0.24 -9.82
N PHE A 8 -9.94 0.10 -11.13
CA PHE A 8 -10.96 -0.47 -12.01
C PHE A 8 -10.76 -1.94 -12.34
N ALA A 9 -9.81 -2.60 -11.68
CA ALA A 9 -9.60 -4.02 -11.90
C ALA A 9 -10.80 -4.83 -11.40
N LYS A 10 -11.16 -5.88 -12.14
CA LYS A 10 -12.16 -6.83 -11.68
C LYS A 10 -11.49 -7.78 -10.69
N LEU A 11 -12.02 -7.83 -9.49
CA LEU A 11 -11.48 -8.68 -8.43
C LEU A 11 -12.42 -9.85 -8.17
N PRO A 12 -11.89 -10.99 -7.69
CA PRO A 12 -12.73 -12.13 -7.37
C PRO A 12 -13.84 -11.78 -6.37
N PRO A 13 -15.04 -12.31 -6.53
CA PRO A 13 -16.11 -12.11 -5.55
C PRO A 13 -15.70 -12.60 -4.17
N GLY A 14 -16.03 -11.84 -3.15
CA GLY A 14 -15.70 -12.20 -1.77
C GLY A 14 -14.36 -11.68 -1.27
N ASP A 15 -13.48 -11.24 -2.16
CA ASP A 15 -12.24 -10.61 -1.74
C ASP A 15 -12.50 -9.19 -1.24
N LEU A 16 -11.68 -8.75 -0.30
CA LEU A 16 -11.77 -7.41 0.27
C LEU A 16 -10.95 -6.43 -0.57
N ARG A 17 -11.36 -5.17 -0.54
CA ARG A 17 -10.73 -4.10 -1.30
C ARG A 17 -10.48 -2.91 -0.37
N LEU A 18 -9.28 -2.34 -0.45
CA LEU A 18 -8.92 -1.15 0.31
C LEU A 18 -8.26 -0.14 -0.62
N GLY A 19 -8.92 0.98 -0.86
CA GLY A 19 -8.37 2.07 -1.68
C GLY A 19 -7.37 2.89 -0.87
N ILE A 20 -6.09 2.75 -1.17
CA ILE A 20 -5.02 3.47 -0.48
C ILE A 20 -4.62 4.74 -1.25
N TYR A 21 -5.61 5.57 -1.54
CA TYR A 21 -5.44 6.84 -2.24
C TYR A 21 -6.36 7.90 -1.58
N SER A 22 -6.18 9.17 -1.98
CA SER A 22 -6.83 10.31 -1.30
C SER A 22 -8.36 10.25 -1.28
N HIS A 23 -8.99 9.54 -2.22
CA HIS A 23 -10.45 9.38 -2.28
C HIS A 23 -10.90 7.98 -1.85
N GLY A 24 -10.02 7.22 -1.22
CA GLY A 24 -10.35 5.91 -0.70
C GLY A 24 -11.15 5.98 0.60
N SER A 25 -11.36 4.82 1.24
CA SER A 25 -12.01 4.76 2.54
C SER A 25 -11.18 5.47 3.61
N ALA A 26 -11.78 5.74 4.76
CA ALA A 26 -11.08 6.43 5.85
C ALA A 26 -9.77 5.73 6.23
N LEU A 27 -9.80 4.39 6.33
CA LEU A 27 -8.61 3.61 6.63
C LEU A 27 -7.59 3.68 5.50
N GLY A 28 -8.04 3.52 4.25
CA GLY A 28 -7.17 3.52 3.09
C GLY A 28 -6.50 4.87 2.85
N ARG A 29 -7.20 5.97 3.11
CA ARG A 29 -6.63 7.32 2.97
C ARG A 29 -5.44 7.53 3.89
N ARG A 30 -5.41 6.90 5.05
CA ARG A 30 -4.28 7.01 5.98
C ARG A 30 -3.03 6.33 5.45
N LEU A 31 -3.20 5.36 4.54
CA LEU A 31 -2.09 4.65 3.91
C LEU A 31 -1.72 5.23 2.54
N ALA A 32 -2.39 6.30 2.12
CA ALA A 32 -2.04 7.03 0.90
C ALA A 32 -0.79 7.89 1.14
N PRO A 33 -0.05 8.27 0.07
CA PRO A 33 1.02 9.23 0.22
C PRO A 33 0.48 10.58 0.74
N ASP A 34 1.30 11.32 1.48
CA ASP A 34 0.92 12.65 1.91
C ASP A 34 0.66 13.51 0.67
N ARG A 35 -0.36 14.38 0.76
CA ARG A 35 -0.84 15.12 -0.40
C ARG A 35 0.23 16.01 -1.02
N ASP A 36 1.03 16.69 -0.20
CA ASP A 36 2.11 17.54 -0.69
C ASP A 36 3.21 16.72 -1.37
N VAL A 37 3.54 15.56 -0.84
CA VAL A 37 4.53 14.65 -1.44
C VAL A 37 4.03 14.15 -2.79
N LEU A 38 2.77 13.75 -2.87
CA LEU A 38 2.18 13.27 -4.11
C LEU A 38 2.13 14.38 -5.17
N THR A 39 1.76 15.60 -4.77
CA THR A 39 1.72 16.75 -5.66
C THR A 39 3.09 17.05 -6.23
N LYS A 40 4.12 17.07 -5.39
CA LYS A 40 5.51 17.31 -5.84
C LYS A 40 5.98 16.24 -6.81
N TYR A 41 5.63 14.99 -6.57
CA TYR A 41 5.96 13.91 -7.49
C TYR A 41 5.28 14.11 -8.85
N LYS A 42 3.99 14.41 -8.85
CA LYS A 42 3.23 14.62 -10.09
C LYS A 42 3.72 15.83 -10.88
N ASN A 43 4.24 16.86 -10.19
CA ASN A 43 4.78 18.08 -10.81
C ASN A 43 6.22 17.92 -11.27
N GLY A 44 6.84 16.76 -11.07
CA GLY A 44 8.23 16.53 -11.45
C GLY A 44 9.26 17.07 -10.48
N GLU A 45 8.84 17.57 -9.32
CA GLU A 45 9.75 18.10 -8.29
C GLU A 45 10.43 16.99 -7.50
N LEU A 46 9.83 15.80 -7.46
CA LEU A 46 10.41 14.60 -6.87
C LEU A 46 10.45 13.51 -7.92
N ASP A 47 11.58 12.81 -8.02
CA ASP A 47 11.63 11.60 -8.83
C ASP A 47 11.04 10.41 -8.04
N TRP A 48 10.94 9.26 -8.69
CA TRP A 48 10.38 8.06 -8.05
C TRP A 48 11.17 7.63 -6.82
N SER A 49 12.50 7.74 -6.86
CA SER A 49 13.36 7.37 -5.74
C SER A 49 13.07 8.23 -4.51
N ALA A 50 13.00 9.55 -4.69
CA ALA A 50 12.71 10.48 -3.60
C ALA A 50 11.29 10.28 -3.06
N PHE A 51 10.32 10.12 -3.97
CA PHE A 51 8.93 9.84 -3.58
C PHE A 51 8.83 8.54 -2.77
N SER A 52 9.47 7.48 -3.25
CA SER A 52 9.46 6.18 -2.57
C SER A 52 10.03 6.26 -1.17
N GLN A 53 11.15 6.99 -1.01
CA GLN A 53 11.78 7.16 0.29
C GLN A 53 10.85 7.88 1.26
N LEU A 54 10.23 8.98 0.83
CA LEU A 54 9.32 9.74 1.70
C LEU A 54 8.09 8.92 2.08
N TYR A 55 7.53 8.18 1.14
CA TYR A 55 6.39 7.32 1.42
C TYR A 55 6.78 6.21 2.42
N LEU A 56 7.90 5.54 2.20
CA LEU A 56 8.35 4.47 3.09
C LEU A 56 8.71 4.99 4.49
N GLU A 57 9.23 6.20 4.60
CA GLU A 57 9.45 6.83 5.90
C GLU A 57 8.13 7.03 6.67
N LYS A 58 7.09 7.47 5.95
CA LYS A 58 5.76 7.59 6.55
C LYS A 58 5.25 6.24 7.05
N ILE A 59 5.35 5.21 6.21
CA ILE A 59 4.89 3.87 6.56
C ILE A 59 5.69 3.29 7.72
N GLN A 60 7.00 3.52 7.76
CA GLN A 60 7.85 3.07 8.86
C GLN A 60 7.45 3.72 10.19
N LYS A 61 7.15 5.02 10.16
CA LYS A 61 6.67 5.72 11.37
C LYS A 61 5.35 5.15 11.87
N MET A 62 4.43 4.85 10.95
CA MET A 62 3.15 4.23 11.30
C MET A 62 3.37 2.85 11.91
N TRP A 63 4.29 2.07 11.33
CA TRP A 63 4.63 0.75 11.84
C TRP A 63 5.19 0.82 13.25
N ASP A 64 6.16 1.71 13.48
CA ASP A 64 6.80 1.88 14.78
C ASP A 64 5.81 2.33 15.86
N ALA A 65 4.85 3.17 15.47
CA ALA A 65 3.80 3.63 16.37
C ALA A 65 2.66 2.62 16.53
N LYS A 66 2.71 1.50 15.83
CA LYS A 66 1.64 0.50 15.80
C LYS A 66 0.29 1.12 15.41
N ASP A 67 0.33 1.99 14.41
CA ASP A 67 -0.86 2.68 13.91
C ASP A 67 -1.91 1.67 13.48
N GLU A 68 -3.16 1.92 13.86
CA GLU A 68 -4.27 1.02 13.58
C GLU A 68 -4.43 0.70 12.10
N ALA A 69 -4.24 1.70 11.23
CA ALA A 69 -4.39 1.50 9.79
C ALA A 69 -3.43 0.45 9.26
N ILE A 70 -2.15 0.58 9.59
CA ILE A 70 -1.14 -0.36 9.09
C ILE A 70 -1.25 -1.73 9.77
N MET A 71 -1.60 -1.76 11.06
CA MET A 71 -1.77 -3.02 11.78
C MET A 71 -2.95 -3.81 11.24
N THR A 72 -4.04 -3.14 10.88
CA THR A 72 -5.21 -3.78 10.28
C THR A 72 -4.86 -4.47 8.96
N VAL A 73 -4.11 -3.78 8.09
CA VAL A 73 -3.69 -4.33 6.81
C VAL A 73 -2.68 -5.46 6.99
N ALA A 74 -1.77 -5.30 7.94
CA ALA A 74 -0.72 -6.30 8.20
C ALA A 74 -1.29 -7.69 8.54
N LYS A 75 -2.48 -7.74 9.12
CA LYS A 75 -3.12 -9.02 9.47
C LYS A 75 -3.36 -9.91 8.25
N PHE A 76 -3.46 -9.32 7.06
CA PHE A 76 -3.76 -10.07 5.85
C PHE A 76 -2.52 -10.67 5.19
N VAL A 77 -1.31 -10.31 5.63
CA VAL A 77 -0.08 -10.76 4.96
C VAL A 77 0.01 -12.28 4.89
N ARG A 78 -0.39 -12.96 5.97
CA ARG A 78 -0.31 -14.41 6.06
C ARG A 78 -1.68 -15.11 6.15
N ASP A 79 -2.75 -14.36 5.92
CA ASP A 79 -4.10 -14.92 5.98
C ASP A 79 -4.45 -15.53 4.62
N ASP A 80 -4.36 -16.85 4.50
CA ASP A 80 -4.64 -17.55 3.25
C ASP A 80 -6.13 -17.63 2.95
N LYS A 81 -6.98 -17.44 3.95
CA LYS A 81 -8.43 -17.57 3.81
C LYS A 81 -9.10 -16.29 3.35
N ARG A 82 -8.45 -15.16 3.63
CA ARG A 82 -8.97 -13.84 3.25
C ARG A 82 -7.93 -13.12 2.43
N ILE A 83 -8.39 -12.53 1.33
CA ILE A 83 -7.52 -11.76 0.44
C ILE A 83 -7.95 -10.31 0.53
N LEU A 84 -6.99 -9.42 0.80
CA LEU A 84 -7.19 -7.98 0.76
C LEU A 84 -6.40 -7.41 -0.39
N TRP A 85 -7.09 -6.70 -1.28
CA TRP A 85 -6.46 -6.01 -2.40
C TRP A 85 -6.20 -4.55 -2.03
N LEU A 86 -4.93 -4.16 -2.10
CA LEU A 86 -4.52 -2.75 -1.97
C LEU A 86 -4.70 -2.11 -3.34
N VAL A 87 -5.61 -1.15 -3.42
CA VAL A 87 -6.06 -0.59 -4.70
C VAL A 87 -5.66 0.87 -4.79
N CYS A 88 -5.18 1.30 -5.95
CA CYS A 88 -4.91 2.72 -6.17
C CYS A 88 -5.26 3.13 -7.60
N TRP A 89 -5.10 4.43 -7.89
CA TRP A 89 -5.49 5.02 -9.17
C TRP A 89 -4.62 4.61 -10.34
N GLU A 90 -3.34 4.26 -10.07
CA GLU A 90 -2.40 3.93 -11.14
C GLU A 90 -2.82 2.65 -11.84
N GLN A 91 -2.61 2.60 -13.16
CA GLN A 91 -2.98 1.44 -13.95
C GLN A 91 -2.31 0.17 -13.45
N GLN A 92 -2.95 -0.97 -13.70
CA GLN A 92 -2.47 -2.26 -13.25
C GLN A 92 -1.04 -2.55 -13.70
N THR A 93 -0.67 -2.11 -14.90
CA THR A 93 0.65 -2.35 -15.49
C THR A 93 1.71 -1.35 -15.05
N ASN A 94 1.33 -0.29 -14.32
CA ASN A 94 2.29 0.70 -13.87
C ASN A 94 3.04 0.20 -12.63
N PRO A 95 4.35 -0.09 -12.74
CA PRO A 95 5.13 -0.55 -11.59
C PRO A 95 5.44 0.56 -10.58
N LEU A 96 5.31 1.83 -10.98
CA LEU A 96 5.65 2.99 -10.15
C LEU A 96 4.42 3.48 -9.39
N CYS A 97 3.95 2.68 -8.44
CA CYS A 97 2.83 3.04 -7.59
C CYS A 97 3.11 2.64 -6.15
N HIS A 98 2.67 3.48 -5.22
CA HIS A 98 2.89 3.26 -3.79
C HIS A 98 2.26 1.96 -3.27
N ARG A 99 1.26 1.38 -3.94
CA ARG A 99 0.69 0.10 -3.53
C ARG A 99 1.74 -1.01 -3.51
N HIS A 100 2.67 -0.98 -4.46
CA HIS A 100 3.76 -1.95 -4.52
C HIS A 100 4.76 -1.74 -3.39
N LEU A 101 5.02 -0.49 -3.04
CA LEU A 101 5.90 -0.14 -1.93
C LEU A 101 5.33 -0.64 -0.60
N LEU A 102 4.04 -0.43 -0.38
CA LEU A 102 3.37 -0.87 0.85
C LEU A 102 3.36 -2.39 0.95
N LEU A 103 3.00 -3.07 -0.13
CA LEU A 103 2.98 -4.54 -0.14
C LEU A 103 4.35 -5.10 0.19
N LYS A 104 5.39 -4.61 -0.47
CA LYS A 104 6.76 -5.07 -0.23
C LYS A 104 7.19 -4.80 1.21
N PHE A 105 6.89 -3.62 1.73
CA PHE A 105 7.23 -3.26 3.11
C PHE A 105 6.63 -4.26 4.09
N LEU A 106 5.33 -4.55 3.95
CA LEU A 106 4.66 -5.46 4.85
C LEU A 106 5.14 -6.90 4.71
N GLU A 107 5.42 -7.35 3.49
CA GLU A 107 5.97 -8.68 3.27
C GLU A 107 7.35 -8.85 3.91
N GLU A 108 8.17 -7.82 3.89
CA GLU A 108 9.49 -7.84 4.53
C GLU A 108 9.40 -7.91 6.05
N LYS A 109 8.34 -7.34 6.64
CA LYS A 109 8.11 -7.41 8.09
C LYS A 109 7.69 -8.81 8.55
N PHE A 110 7.16 -9.62 7.64
CA PHE A 110 6.68 -10.97 7.94
C PHE A 110 7.32 -11.99 7.00
N PRO A 111 8.64 -12.19 7.10
CA PRO A 111 9.32 -13.14 6.21
C PRO A 111 8.76 -14.55 6.39
N SER A 112 8.69 -15.29 5.28
CA SER A 112 8.23 -16.68 5.32
C SER A 112 9.19 -17.53 6.15
N PRO A 113 8.68 -18.42 7.01
CA PRO A 113 9.54 -19.35 7.75
C PRO A 113 10.42 -20.21 6.85
N ASP A 114 9.96 -20.47 5.63
CA ASP A 114 10.69 -21.31 4.67
C ASP A 114 11.91 -20.61 4.07
N LYS A 115 12.11 -19.33 4.35
CA LYS A 115 13.25 -18.55 3.85
C LYS A 115 14.37 -18.39 4.86
N THR A 116 14.27 -19.03 5.98
CA THR A 116 15.31 -18.98 7.02
C THR A 116 16.39 -20.01 6.77
#